data_e5f092f5f7f3db578b3d8f8d3a5a45b0
#
_entry.id   e5f092f5f7f3db578b3d8f8d3a5a45b0
#
_cell.length_a   1.000
_cell.length_b   1.000
_cell.length_c   1.000
_cell.angle_alpha   90.00
_cell.angle_beta   90.00
_cell.angle_gamma   90.00
#
_symmetry.space_group_name_H-M   'P 1'
#
loop_
_entity.id
_entity.type
_entity.pdbx_description
1 polymer ?
#
loop_
_entity_poly.entity_id
_entity_poly.type
_entity_poly.pdbx_seq_one_letter_code
_entity_poly.pdbx_strand_id
1 'polypeptide(L)'
;MKIRIGYGLGVRTTLNDHAFLDVVDALEGLHFDSLWLSERIGGEAPDPLVAMSMAAGRTSKLKFGMSVMVLPGRNPIVLAKELATLDRMSRGRLLPAFGLGVADPHEQQAFGVERSQRARIFNEAIEVMRQCWTQDAVTFHGEHFHYDNLRVQPKPLQQPPDIWLGGIAPSELKRIGRLADGWLPSFVTPEDAAAGWNTITAVAAEHDRVIDPEHFGVLLPYAHAQLPDALLAGLKARRPDLDDVNTLVPQGWDQLVTVINQFIAIGASKFVVLPIIEPTSPTEWVRHLEESAQVLLPLEN
;
A
#
# COMPACT_ATOMS: atom_id res chain seq x y z
N MET A 1 -4.35 -20.89 3.23
CA MET A 1 -4.23 -19.41 3.13
C MET A 1 -3.27 -18.97 4.21
N LYS A 2 -2.21 -18.29 3.84
CA LYS A 2 -1.17 -17.83 4.77
C LYS A 2 -1.49 -16.41 5.25
N ILE A 3 -1.70 -16.22 6.55
CA ILE A 3 -1.94 -14.89 7.14
C ILE A 3 -0.60 -14.19 7.37
N ARG A 4 -0.53 -12.91 7.01
CA ARG A 4 0.66 -12.07 7.14
C ARG A 4 0.29 -10.73 7.75
N ILE A 5 1.02 -10.31 8.77
CA ILE A 5 0.83 -9.02 9.45
C ILE A 5 2.00 -8.10 9.10
N GLY A 6 1.69 -7.01 8.42
CA GLY A 6 2.60 -5.91 8.17
C GLY A 6 2.22 -4.70 9.00
N TYR A 7 3.13 -3.74 9.08
CA TYR A 7 2.96 -2.51 9.83
C TYR A 7 3.00 -1.28 8.93
N GLY A 8 2.04 -0.38 9.08
CA GLY A 8 1.94 0.84 8.29
C GLY A 8 2.38 2.08 9.06
N LEU A 9 3.10 2.97 8.38
CA LEU A 9 3.34 4.34 8.82
C LEU A 9 2.49 5.29 7.97
N GLY A 10 1.69 6.11 8.63
CA GLY A 10 0.74 7.00 7.98
C GLY A 10 1.39 8.26 7.44
N VAL A 11 0.62 9.05 6.67
CA VAL A 11 1.07 10.34 6.11
C VAL A 11 1.37 11.42 7.15
N ARG A 12 1.05 11.16 8.41
CA ARG A 12 1.29 12.07 9.54
C ARG A 12 2.48 11.64 10.39
N THR A 13 3.14 10.54 10.04
CA THR A 13 4.30 10.09 10.80
C THR A 13 5.39 11.16 10.78
N THR A 14 5.93 11.44 11.96
CA THR A 14 7.07 12.34 12.14
C THR A 14 8.37 11.59 12.37
N LEU A 15 8.34 10.26 12.17
CA LEU A 15 9.53 9.43 12.26
C LEU A 15 10.55 9.86 11.20
N ASN A 16 11.67 10.35 11.67
CA ASN A 16 12.79 10.79 10.85
C ASN A 16 14.11 10.23 11.41
N ASP A 17 15.17 10.33 10.65
CA ASP A 17 16.55 10.01 11.06
C ASP A 17 16.64 8.63 11.77
N HIS A 18 17.23 8.62 12.95
CA HIS A 18 17.45 7.41 13.73
C HIS A 18 16.16 6.78 14.24
N ALA A 19 15.13 7.58 14.55
CA ALA A 19 13.85 7.07 15.04
C ALA A 19 13.16 6.16 14.03
N PHE A 20 13.23 6.47 12.74
CA PHE A 20 12.73 5.58 11.68
C PHE A 20 13.49 4.26 11.65
N LEU A 21 14.82 4.30 11.78
CA LEU A 21 15.66 3.09 11.77
C LEU A 21 15.43 2.22 13.01
N ASP A 22 15.17 2.80 14.17
CA ASP A 22 14.81 2.05 15.39
C ASP A 22 13.49 1.27 15.20
N VAL A 23 12.49 1.88 14.55
CA VAL A 23 11.23 1.21 14.16
C VAL A 23 11.49 0.08 13.16
N VAL A 24 12.33 0.31 12.15
CA VAL A 24 12.71 -0.70 11.15
C VAL A 24 13.39 -1.90 11.80
N ASP A 25 14.34 -1.66 12.71
CA ASP A 25 15.04 -2.71 13.45
C ASP A 25 14.07 -3.50 14.35
N ALA A 26 13.16 -2.82 15.03
CA ALA A 26 12.14 -3.46 15.86
C ALA A 26 11.20 -4.35 15.03
N LEU A 27 10.72 -3.88 13.88
CA LEU A 27 9.88 -4.66 12.97
C LEU A 27 10.60 -5.93 12.46
N GLU A 28 11.87 -5.80 12.05
CA GLU A 28 12.69 -6.96 11.64
C GLU A 28 12.92 -7.92 12.81
N GLY A 29 13.29 -7.40 13.99
CA GLY A 29 13.58 -8.19 15.19
C GLY A 29 12.36 -8.92 15.75
N LEU A 30 11.19 -8.32 15.67
CA LEU A 30 9.91 -8.90 16.09
C LEU A 30 9.29 -9.80 15.02
N HIS A 31 9.86 -9.87 13.83
CA HIS A 31 9.41 -10.72 12.72
C HIS A 31 8.08 -10.33 12.06
N PHE A 32 7.71 -9.06 12.05
CA PHE A 32 6.62 -8.60 11.19
C PHE A 32 6.90 -8.91 9.72
N ASP A 33 5.87 -9.27 8.95
CA ASP A 33 6.04 -9.61 7.53
C ASP A 33 6.54 -8.43 6.70
N SER A 34 6.04 -7.23 6.96
CA SER A 34 6.32 -6.08 6.09
C SER A 34 6.09 -4.72 6.75
N LEU A 35 6.86 -3.72 6.27
CA LEU A 35 6.67 -2.30 6.55
C LEU A 35 5.99 -1.63 5.35
N TRP A 36 4.99 -0.76 5.60
CA TRP A 36 4.25 -0.03 4.57
C TRP A 36 4.27 1.48 4.82
N LEU A 37 4.60 2.23 3.79
CA LEU A 37 4.79 3.67 3.85
C LEU A 37 3.77 4.39 2.99
N SER A 38 3.09 5.38 3.58
CA SER A 38 2.12 6.22 2.87
C SER A 38 2.80 7.45 2.28
N GLU A 39 2.35 7.89 1.10
CA GLU A 39 2.89 9.08 0.45
C GLU A 39 1.92 10.25 0.51
N ARG A 40 2.45 11.42 0.84
CA ARG A 40 1.80 12.72 0.67
C ARG A 40 2.86 13.82 0.60
N ILE A 41 2.83 14.61 -0.48
CA ILE A 41 3.83 15.68 -0.67
C ILE A 41 3.79 16.72 0.44
N GLY A 42 2.61 17.10 0.88
CA GLY A 42 2.42 18.06 1.97
C GLY A 42 2.38 17.42 3.37
N GLY A 43 2.73 16.13 3.50
CA GLY A 43 2.79 15.42 4.78
C GLY A 43 4.18 15.44 5.41
N GLU A 44 4.25 15.12 6.69
CA GLU A 44 5.53 14.99 7.43
C GLU A 44 6.23 13.64 7.15
N ALA A 45 5.50 12.66 6.64
CA ALA A 45 6.04 11.34 6.34
C ALA A 45 7.15 11.42 5.28
N PRO A 46 8.23 10.62 5.43
CA PRO A 46 9.30 10.58 4.44
C PRO A 46 8.80 10.01 3.10
N ASP A 47 9.47 10.37 2.01
CA ASP A 47 9.22 9.76 0.69
C ASP A 47 9.36 8.23 0.79
N PRO A 48 8.36 7.45 0.30
CA PRO A 48 8.37 6.01 0.45
C PRO A 48 9.58 5.33 -0.19
N LEU A 49 10.02 5.76 -1.38
CA LEU A 49 11.12 5.13 -2.08
C LEU A 49 12.46 5.33 -1.34
N VAL A 50 12.66 6.54 -0.80
CA VAL A 50 13.86 6.85 -0.01
C VAL A 50 13.87 6.05 1.29
N ALA A 51 12.76 6.07 2.04
CA ALA A 51 12.64 5.36 3.30
C ALA A 51 12.74 3.83 3.13
N MET A 52 12.11 3.26 2.09
CA MET A 52 12.25 1.83 1.77
C MET A 52 13.68 1.45 1.42
N SER A 53 14.42 2.33 0.74
CA SER A 53 15.83 2.08 0.41
C SER A 53 16.70 2.01 1.67
N MET A 54 16.44 2.89 2.65
CA MET A 54 17.09 2.83 3.96
C MET A 54 16.73 1.54 4.72
N ALA A 55 15.45 1.19 4.78
CA ALA A 55 14.97 -0.04 5.42
C ALA A 55 15.57 -1.29 4.75
N ALA A 56 15.65 -1.32 3.42
CA ALA A 56 16.25 -2.42 2.68
C ALA A 56 17.72 -2.64 3.00
N GLY A 57 18.48 -1.57 3.17
CA GLY A 57 19.90 -1.64 3.55
C GLY A 57 20.12 -2.06 5.01
N ARG A 58 19.11 -1.88 5.87
CA ARG A 58 19.18 -2.18 7.30
C ARG A 58 18.69 -3.59 7.66
N THR A 59 17.84 -4.18 6.83
CA THR A 59 17.12 -5.43 7.12
C THR A 59 17.49 -6.54 6.15
N SER A 60 17.12 -7.77 6.48
CA SER A 60 17.40 -8.97 5.68
C SER A 60 16.14 -9.76 5.29
N LYS A 61 15.06 -9.65 6.06
CA LYS A 61 13.81 -10.41 5.88
C LYS A 61 12.58 -9.53 5.71
N LEU A 62 12.53 -8.41 6.43
CA LEU A 62 11.39 -7.47 6.39
C LEU A 62 11.14 -7.03 4.95
N LYS A 63 9.92 -7.25 4.46
CA LYS A 63 9.46 -6.72 3.18
C LYS A 63 9.03 -5.28 3.37
N PHE A 64 8.92 -4.54 2.30
CA PHE A 64 8.48 -3.15 2.35
C PHE A 64 7.70 -2.78 1.12
N GLY A 65 6.69 -1.97 1.33
CA GLY A 65 5.81 -1.49 0.29
C GLY A 65 5.30 -0.07 0.53
N MET A 66 4.55 0.41 -0.42
CA MET A 66 3.85 1.68 -0.32
C MET A 66 2.35 1.46 -0.08
N SER A 67 1.71 2.35 0.67
CA SER A 67 0.27 2.22 0.94
C SER A 67 -0.50 3.55 0.83
N VAL A 68 -0.44 4.25 -0.30
CA VAL A 68 0.12 3.88 -1.61
C VAL A 68 1.05 4.97 -2.11
N MET A 69 1.89 4.68 -3.13
CA MET A 69 2.61 5.71 -3.87
C MET A 69 1.73 6.30 -4.96
N VAL A 70 1.75 7.61 -5.13
CA VAL A 70 1.02 8.30 -6.21
C VAL A 70 1.77 8.09 -7.52
N LEU A 71 1.13 7.42 -8.49
CA LEU A 71 1.77 7.10 -9.76
C LEU A 71 1.61 8.20 -10.83
N PRO A 72 0.43 8.86 -11.01
CA PRO A 72 0.29 9.92 -11.99
C PRO A 72 1.22 11.10 -11.70
N GLY A 73 1.93 11.58 -12.72
CA GLY A 73 2.94 12.63 -12.62
C GLY A 73 4.37 12.12 -12.47
N ARG A 74 4.56 10.81 -12.29
CA ARG A 74 5.89 10.19 -12.31
C ARG A 74 6.24 9.69 -13.70
N ASN A 75 7.51 9.74 -14.06
CA ASN A 75 8.00 9.10 -15.27
C ASN A 75 8.04 7.57 -15.06
N PRO A 76 7.24 6.77 -15.77
CA PRO A 76 7.13 5.33 -15.54
C PRO A 76 8.41 4.56 -15.84
N ILE A 77 9.24 5.04 -16.77
CA ILE A 77 10.54 4.43 -17.11
C ILE A 77 11.53 4.59 -15.96
N VAL A 78 11.63 5.81 -15.43
CA VAL A 78 12.53 6.11 -14.32
C VAL A 78 12.10 5.34 -13.08
N LEU A 79 10.81 5.39 -12.73
CA LEU A 79 10.27 4.67 -11.59
C LEU A 79 10.42 3.14 -11.73
N ALA A 80 10.18 2.60 -12.93
CA ALA A 80 10.40 1.17 -13.17
C ALA A 80 11.85 0.74 -12.92
N LYS A 81 12.82 1.58 -13.31
CA LYS A 81 14.25 1.35 -13.02
C LYS A 81 14.56 1.43 -11.53
N GLU A 82 14.04 2.43 -10.83
CA GLU A 82 14.24 2.64 -9.39
C GLU A 82 13.72 1.43 -8.60
N LEU A 83 12.48 1.02 -8.87
CA LEU A 83 11.85 -0.11 -8.21
C LEU A 83 12.53 -1.45 -8.53
N ALA A 84 12.93 -1.67 -9.79
CA ALA A 84 13.69 -2.87 -10.17
C ALA A 84 15.06 -2.92 -9.48
N THR A 85 15.70 -1.78 -9.29
CA THR A 85 16.96 -1.67 -8.55
C THR A 85 16.75 -2.01 -7.07
N LEU A 86 15.75 -1.41 -6.44
CA LEU A 86 15.40 -1.67 -5.05
C LEU A 86 15.03 -3.13 -4.82
N ASP A 87 14.23 -3.71 -5.73
CA ASP A 87 13.85 -5.12 -5.67
C ASP A 87 15.07 -6.05 -5.69
N ARG A 88 16.01 -5.82 -6.62
CA ARG A 88 17.25 -6.62 -6.68
C ARG A 88 18.13 -6.44 -5.45
N MET A 89 18.37 -5.20 -5.03
CA MET A 89 19.24 -4.90 -3.89
C MET A 89 18.66 -5.42 -2.59
N SER A 90 17.34 -5.47 -2.47
CA SER A 90 16.64 -6.03 -1.33
C SER A 90 16.41 -7.54 -1.41
N ARG A 91 16.80 -8.21 -2.50
CA ARG A 91 16.58 -9.63 -2.73
C ARG A 91 15.10 -10.04 -2.84
N GLY A 92 14.32 -9.24 -3.57
CA GLY A 92 12.91 -9.54 -3.86
C GLY A 92 11.96 -9.24 -2.71
N ARG A 93 12.25 -8.23 -1.88
CA ARG A 93 11.43 -7.86 -0.72
C ARG A 93 10.50 -6.67 -0.97
N LEU A 94 10.45 -6.16 -2.20
CA LEU A 94 9.61 -5.04 -2.60
C LEU A 94 8.16 -5.48 -2.83
N LEU A 95 7.21 -4.69 -2.32
CA LEU A 95 5.75 -4.84 -2.52
C LEU A 95 5.21 -3.52 -3.09
N PRO A 96 5.28 -3.29 -4.41
CA PRO A 96 4.88 -2.04 -5.01
C PRO A 96 3.36 -1.88 -5.00
N ALA A 97 2.87 -0.80 -4.37
CA ALA A 97 1.45 -0.49 -4.38
C ALA A 97 1.20 0.98 -4.75
N PHE A 98 0.27 1.19 -5.69
CA PHE A 98 0.04 2.48 -6.31
C PHE A 98 -1.39 2.98 -6.18
N GLY A 99 -1.54 4.31 -6.25
CA GLY A 99 -2.82 4.98 -6.25
C GLY A 99 -2.85 6.20 -7.15
N LEU A 100 -4.06 6.72 -7.36
CA LEU A 100 -4.29 7.93 -8.18
C LEU A 100 -3.90 9.23 -7.48
N GLY A 101 -3.59 9.18 -6.19
CA GLY A 101 -3.46 10.36 -5.34
C GLY A 101 -4.81 10.95 -4.89
N VAL A 102 -4.74 11.79 -3.87
CA VAL A 102 -5.92 12.46 -3.30
C VAL A 102 -6.43 13.59 -4.19
N ALA A 103 -7.69 14.00 -3.98
CA ALA A 103 -8.27 15.12 -4.69
C ALA A 103 -7.95 16.45 -3.97
N ASP A 104 -6.68 16.75 -3.83
CA ASP A 104 -6.15 17.93 -3.16
C ASP A 104 -5.44 18.82 -4.19
N PRO A 105 -5.74 20.13 -4.30
CA PRO A 105 -5.11 21.02 -5.27
C PRO A 105 -3.60 21.13 -5.13
N HIS A 106 -3.05 21.10 -3.90
CA HIS A 106 -1.59 21.14 -3.67
C HIS A 106 -0.91 19.89 -4.19
N GLU A 107 -1.48 18.70 -3.90
CA GLU A 107 -0.98 17.44 -4.44
C GLU A 107 -1.03 17.43 -5.97
N GLN A 108 -2.14 17.89 -6.56
CA GLN A 108 -2.29 17.98 -8.02
C GLN A 108 -1.26 18.92 -8.65
N GLN A 109 -0.99 20.06 -8.02
CA GLN A 109 0.04 20.98 -8.47
C GLN A 109 1.44 20.36 -8.40
N ALA A 110 1.75 19.65 -7.31
CA ALA A 110 3.05 19.01 -7.11
C ALA A 110 3.32 17.91 -8.16
N PHE A 111 2.31 17.10 -8.48
CA PHE A 111 2.43 16.04 -9.49
C PHE A 111 2.23 16.53 -10.93
N GLY A 112 1.76 17.77 -11.14
CA GLY A 112 1.58 18.37 -12.46
C GLY A 112 0.56 17.66 -13.36
N VAL A 113 -0.45 16.99 -12.78
CA VAL A 113 -1.43 16.20 -13.52
C VAL A 113 -2.84 16.65 -13.23
N GLU A 114 -3.59 16.95 -14.29
CA GLU A 114 -5.01 17.25 -14.19
C GLU A 114 -5.81 16.05 -13.67
N ARG A 115 -6.75 16.32 -12.75
CA ARG A 115 -7.58 15.27 -12.13
C ARG A 115 -8.31 14.39 -13.14
N SER A 116 -8.77 14.95 -14.24
CA SER A 116 -9.49 14.26 -15.32
C SER A 116 -8.62 13.29 -16.12
N GLN A 117 -7.30 13.51 -16.14
CA GLN A 117 -6.34 12.73 -16.92
C GLN A 117 -5.67 11.62 -16.09
N ARG A 118 -5.62 11.78 -14.76
CA ARG A 118 -4.81 10.92 -13.88
C ARG A 118 -5.11 9.42 -14.01
N ALA A 119 -6.37 9.04 -14.29
CA ALA A 119 -6.75 7.65 -14.44
C ALA A 119 -6.18 7.01 -15.71
N ARG A 120 -6.12 7.76 -16.82
CA ARG A 120 -5.54 7.29 -18.10
C ARG A 120 -4.02 7.22 -18.00
N ILE A 121 -3.40 8.28 -17.48
CA ILE A 121 -1.95 8.31 -17.20
C ILE A 121 -1.55 7.12 -16.31
N PHE A 122 -2.33 6.85 -15.27
CA PHE A 122 -2.09 5.73 -14.35
C PHE A 122 -2.10 4.38 -15.09
N ASN A 123 -3.12 4.15 -15.92
CA ASN A 123 -3.25 2.88 -16.64
C ASN A 123 -2.06 2.65 -17.57
N GLU A 124 -1.69 3.65 -18.38
CA GLU A 124 -0.53 3.57 -19.26
C GLU A 124 0.78 3.40 -18.50
N ALA A 125 0.94 4.10 -17.36
CA ALA A 125 2.14 3.99 -16.54
C ALA A 125 2.33 2.56 -16.00
N ILE A 126 1.27 1.89 -15.51
CA ILE A 126 1.32 0.50 -15.06
C ILE A 126 1.75 -0.42 -16.21
N GLU A 127 1.18 -0.24 -17.40
CA GLU A 127 1.50 -1.05 -18.56
C GLU A 127 2.96 -0.87 -18.99
N VAL A 128 3.42 0.38 -19.09
CA VAL A 128 4.82 0.71 -19.40
C VAL A 128 5.78 0.11 -18.39
N MET A 129 5.49 0.22 -17.07
CA MET A 129 6.33 -0.36 -16.02
C MET A 129 6.43 -1.88 -16.14
N ARG A 130 5.32 -2.58 -16.41
CA ARG A 130 5.33 -4.04 -16.63
C ARG A 130 6.20 -4.41 -17.84
N GLN A 131 6.09 -3.68 -18.94
CA GLN A 131 6.95 -3.90 -20.09
C GLN A 131 8.43 -3.67 -19.77
N CYS A 132 8.76 -2.63 -18.97
CA CYS A 132 10.12 -2.38 -18.50
C CYS A 132 10.69 -3.57 -17.71
N TRP A 133 9.88 -4.26 -16.95
CA TRP A 133 10.33 -5.38 -16.13
C TRP A 133 10.41 -6.70 -16.87
N THR A 134 9.60 -6.91 -17.89
CA THR A 134 9.42 -8.20 -18.56
C THR A 134 10.04 -8.28 -19.96
N GLN A 135 10.20 -7.15 -20.66
CA GLN A 135 10.69 -7.12 -22.05
C GLN A 135 12.12 -6.59 -22.12
N ASP A 136 12.90 -7.02 -23.10
CA ASP A 136 14.27 -6.55 -23.32
C ASP A 136 14.30 -5.06 -23.69
N ALA A 137 13.33 -4.62 -24.49
CA ALA A 137 13.12 -3.23 -24.85
C ALA A 137 11.62 -2.90 -24.92
N VAL A 138 11.29 -1.68 -24.52
CA VAL A 138 9.93 -1.15 -24.51
C VAL A 138 9.67 -0.33 -25.76
N THR A 139 8.63 -0.68 -26.49
CA THR A 139 8.01 0.16 -27.52
C THR A 139 6.56 0.36 -27.12
N PHE A 140 6.19 1.59 -26.83
CA PHE A 140 4.86 1.95 -26.34
C PHE A 140 4.39 3.27 -26.97
N HIS A 141 3.22 3.28 -27.55
CA HIS A 141 2.60 4.43 -28.19
C HIS A 141 1.19 4.65 -27.63
N GLY A 142 1.14 5.24 -26.43
CA GLY A 142 -0.11 5.59 -25.75
C GLY A 142 -0.56 7.02 -26.00
N GLU A 143 -1.56 7.47 -25.28
CA GLU A 143 -2.01 8.86 -25.29
C GLU A 143 -1.02 9.80 -24.58
N HIS A 144 -0.40 9.30 -23.50
CA HIS A 144 0.45 10.09 -22.61
C HIS A 144 1.94 9.73 -22.68
N PHE A 145 2.26 8.48 -23.00
CA PHE A 145 3.64 8.00 -23.06
C PHE A 145 3.98 7.43 -24.43
N HIS A 146 5.17 7.80 -24.95
CA HIS A 146 5.68 7.34 -26.24
C HIS A 146 7.14 6.94 -26.06
N TYR A 147 7.46 5.67 -26.34
CA TYR A 147 8.80 5.12 -26.25
C TYR A 147 9.09 4.20 -27.42
N ASP A 148 10.28 4.28 -27.99
CA ASP A 148 10.73 3.45 -29.11
C ASP A 148 11.99 2.69 -28.73
N ASN A 149 11.89 1.36 -28.67
CA ASN A 149 13.00 0.43 -28.44
C ASN A 149 13.87 0.83 -27.23
N LEU A 150 13.25 1.30 -26.15
CA LEU A 150 13.92 1.79 -24.95
C LEU A 150 14.27 0.62 -24.02
N ARG A 151 15.54 0.46 -23.71
CA ARG A 151 16.01 -0.58 -22.78
C ARG A 151 16.08 -0.06 -21.36
N VAL A 152 15.51 -0.83 -20.41
CA VAL A 152 15.54 -0.53 -18.98
C VAL A 152 16.23 -1.66 -18.24
N GLN A 153 17.30 -1.35 -17.53
CA GLN A 153 18.08 -2.29 -16.71
C GLN A 153 18.44 -1.64 -15.35
N PRO A 154 18.62 -2.46 -14.28
CA PRO A 154 18.47 -3.92 -14.25
C PRO A 154 17.01 -4.36 -14.33
N LYS A 155 16.76 -5.63 -14.66
CA LYS A 155 15.44 -6.22 -14.44
C LYS A 155 15.28 -6.55 -12.97
N PRO A 156 14.05 -6.53 -12.40
CA PRO A 156 13.82 -6.92 -11.02
C PRO A 156 14.20 -8.38 -10.77
N LEU A 157 14.33 -8.77 -9.52
CA LEU A 157 14.53 -10.17 -9.13
C LEU A 157 13.19 -10.93 -9.18
N GLN A 158 12.13 -10.34 -8.68
CA GLN A 158 10.76 -10.78 -8.90
C GLN A 158 10.39 -10.57 -10.38
N GLN A 159 9.68 -11.48 -11.04
CA GLN A 159 9.50 -11.42 -12.50
C GLN A 159 8.04 -11.57 -12.93
N PRO A 160 7.33 -10.46 -13.01
CA PRO A 160 7.61 -9.13 -12.45
C PRO A 160 7.21 -9.04 -10.97
N PRO A 161 7.56 -7.97 -10.26
CA PRO A 161 6.97 -7.67 -8.95
C PRO A 161 5.46 -7.52 -9.07
N ASP A 162 4.73 -8.09 -8.13
CA ASP A 162 3.27 -7.97 -8.08
C ASP A 162 2.86 -6.53 -7.78
N ILE A 163 2.03 -5.96 -8.63
CA ILE A 163 1.51 -4.60 -8.46
C ILE A 163 0.23 -4.64 -7.66
N TRP A 164 0.24 -3.98 -6.51
CA TRP A 164 -0.92 -3.80 -5.66
C TRP A 164 -1.59 -2.45 -5.92
N LEU A 165 -2.92 -2.40 -5.86
CA LEU A 165 -3.67 -1.16 -5.96
C LEU A 165 -4.59 -0.99 -4.74
N GLY A 166 -4.82 0.27 -4.37
CA GLY A 166 -5.82 0.65 -3.38
C GLY A 166 -7.12 1.09 -4.04
N GLY A 167 -8.02 1.64 -3.21
CA GLY A 167 -9.29 2.22 -3.66
C GLY A 167 -10.47 1.25 -3.58
N ILE A 168 -11.68 1.86 -3.52
CA ILE A 168 -12.96 1.14 -3.34
C ILE A 168 -14.04 1.61 -4.33
N ALA A 169 -13.79 2.67 -5.09
CA ALA A 169 -14.75 3.14 -6.08
C ALA A 169 -14.97 2.09 -7.18
N PRO A 170 -16.18 1.97 -7.74
CA PRO A 170 -16.45 0.97 -8.78
C PRO A 170 -15.48 1.00 -9.96
N SER A 171 -15.01 2.19 -10.36
CA SER A 171 -14.01 2.34 -11.41
C SER A 171 -12.62 1.83 -10.98
N GLU A 172 -12.27 1.95 -9.69
CA GLU A 172 -11.02 1.44 -9.14
C GLU A 172 -11.06 -0.10 -9.08
N LEU A 173 -12.16 -0.68 -8.57
CA LEU A 173 -12.33 -2.14 -8.52
C LEU A 173 -12.19 -2.75 -9.93
N LYS A 174 -12.81 -2.14 -10.94
CA LYS A 174 -12.64 -2.56 -12.34
C LYS A 174 -11.19 -2.42 -12.83
N ARG A 175 -10.49 -1.35 -12.44
CA ARG A 175 -9.07 -1.16 -12.77
C ARG A 175 -8.20 -2.23 -12.12
N ILE A 176 -8.44 -2.57 -10.86
CA ILE A 176 -7.72 -3.61 -10.13
C ILE A 176 -7.86 -4.95 -10.86
N GLY A 177 -9.08 -5.37 -11.18
CA GLY A 177 -9.31 -6.62 -11.93
C GLY A 177 -8.56 -6.67 -13.25
N ARG A 178 -8.47 -5.55 -13.98
CA ARG A 178 -7.77 -5.48 -15.27
C ARG A 178 -6.25 -5.42 -15.17
N LEU A 179 -5.72 -4.70 -14.18
CA LEU A 179 -4.32 -4.27 -14.20
C LEU A 179 -3.50 -4.72 -12.98
N ALA A 180 -4.10 -5.01 -11.83
CA ALA A 180 -3.36 -5.30 -10.62
C ALA A 180 -3.17 -6.81 -10.37
N ASP A 181 -2.20 -7.13 -9.53
CA ASP A 181 -1.95 -8.49 -9.03
C ASP A 181 -2.42 -8.65 -7.59
N GLY A 182 -2.72 -7.53 -6.89
CA GLY A 182 -3.25 -7.53 -5.54
C GLY A 182 -4.08 -6.29 -5.23
N TRP A 183 -4.87 -6.37 -4.16
CA TRP A 183 -5.72 -5.30 -3.67
C TRP A 183 -5.45 -5.00 -2.20
N LEU A 184 -5.23 -3.72 -1.88
CA LEU A 184 -5.00 -3.23 -0.51
C LEU A 184 -5.93 -2.04 -0.22
N PRO A 185 -7.23 -2.29 0.05
CA PRO A 185 -8.17 -1.25 0.43
C PRO A 185 -7.90 -0.73 1.84
N SER A 186 -8.40 0.46 2.13
CA SER A 186 -8.41 1.07 3.46
C SER A 186 -9.76 1.70 3.76
N PHE A 187 -10.14 1.77 5.04
CA PHE A 187 -11.42 2.33 5.50
C PHE A 187 -12.63 1.63 4.86
N VAL A 188 -12.60 0.32 4.84
CA VAL A 188 -13.66 -0.58 4.37
C VAL A 188 -14.17 -1.46 5.50
N THR A 189 -15.43 -1.87 5.43
CA THR A 189 -15.95 -2.95 6.27
C THR A 189 -15.64 -4.32 5.66
N PRO A 190 -15.75 -5.43 6.41
CA PRO A 190 -15.63 -6.77 5.83
C PRO A 190 -16.61 -7.02 4.68
N GLU A 191 -17.83 -6.48 4.77
CA GLU A 191 -18.87 -6.61 3.71
C GLU A 191 -18.45 -5.85 2.45
N ASP A 192 -17.96 -4.60 2.58
CA ASP A 192 -17.42 -3.83 1.45
C ASP A 192 -16.27 -4.58 0.77
N ALA A 193 -15.37 -5.12 1.58
CA ALA A 193 -14.20 -5.84 1.09
C ALA A 193 -14.59 -7.12 0.35
N ALA A 194 -15.54 -7.89 0.88
CA ALA A 194 -16.07 -9.10 0.21
C ALA A 194 -16.72 -8.74 -1.14
N ALA A 195 -17.57 -7.72 -1.17
CA ALA A 195 -18.23 -7.26 -2.40
C ALA A 195 -17.21 -6.72 -3.43
N GLY A 196 -16.20 -5.96 -2.93
CA GLY A 196 -15.11 -5.44 -3.76
C GLY A 196 -14.27 -6.56 -4.38
N TRP A 197 -13.88 -7.55 -3.58
CA TRP A 197 -13.09 -8.70 -4.04
C TRP A 197 -13.84 -9.53 -5.09
N ASN A 198 -15.13 -9.76 -4.89
CA ASN A 198 -15.97 -10.43 -5.88
C ASN A 198 -16.02 -9.67 -7.21
N THR A 199 -16.13 -8.33 -7.15
CA THR A 199 -16.10 -7.48 -8.35
C THR A 199 -14.74 -7.57 -9.05
N ILE A 200 -13.65 -7.49 -8.30
CA ILE A 200 -12.28 -7.56 -8.83
C ILE A 200 -12.03 -8.88 -9.54
N THR A 201 -12.36 -10.00 -8.90
CA THR A 201 -12.15 -11.34 -9.47
C THR A 201 -13.03 -11.61 -10.69
N ALA A 202 -14.27 -11.12 -10.71
CA ALA A 202 -15.15 -11.21 -11.87
C ALA A 202 -14.55 -10.42 -13.05
N VAL A 203 -14.12 -9.19 -12.84
CA VAL A 203 -13.48 -8.38 -13.90
C VAL A 203 -12.15 -9.00 -14.35
N ALA A 204 -11.36 -9.56 -13.45
CA ALA A 204 -10.13 -10.26 -13.82
C ALA A 204 -10.44 -11.42 -14.78
N ALA A 205 -11.45 -12.24 -14.48
CA ALA A 205 -11.89 -13.34 -15.34
C ALA A 205 -12.38 -12.88 -16.72
N GLU A 206 -13.08 -11.72 -16.81
CA GLU A 206 -13.48 -11.12 -18.09
C GLU A 206 -12.27 -10.70 -18.98
N HIS A 207 -11.09 -10.59 -18.38
CA HIS A 207 -9.82 -10.21 -19.04
C HIS A 207 -8.80 -11.36 -19.06
N ASP A 208 -9.26 -12.62 -18.94
CA ASP A 208 -8.42 -13.81 -18.94
C ASP A 208 -7.30 -13.78 -17.88
N ARG A 209 -7.58 -13.12 -16.72
CA ARG A 209 -6.64 -13.00 -15.61
C ARG A 209 -7.14 -13.75 -14.37
N VAL A 210 -6.20 -14.25 -13.61
CA VAL A 210 -6.45 -14.80 -12.27
C VAL A 210 -5.59 -14.02 -11.29
N ILE A 211 -6.19 -13.49 -10.23
CA ILE A 211 -5.47 -12.85 -9.14
C ILE A 211 -5.32 -13.88 -8.02
N ASP A 212 -4.10 -14.01 -7.49
CA ASP A 212 -3.84 -14.93 -6.38
C ASP A 212 -4.74 -14.58 -5.18
N PRO A 213 -5.51 -15.53 -4.63
CA PRO A 213 -6.32 -15.27 -3.43
C PRO A 213 -5.52 -14.74 -2.23
N GLU A 214 -4.22 -15.06 -2.13
CA GLU A 214 -3.35 -14.51 -1.09
C GLU A 214 -2.96 -13.03 -1.32
N HIS A 215 -3.33 -12.44 -2.46
CA HIS A 215 -3.17 -11.03 -2.76
C HIS A 215 -4.40 -10.17 -2.43
N PHE A 216 -5.30 -10.68 -1.63
CA PHE A 216 -6.35 -9.91 -0.98
C PHE A 216 -5.85 -9.42 0.38
N GLY A 217 -5.43 -8.16 0.41
CA GLY A 217 -4.97 -7.48 1.62
C GLY A 217 -5.97 -6.46 2.14
N VAL A 218 -5.73 -5.95 3.35
CA VAL A 218 -6.48 -4.83 3.94
C VAL A 218 -5.53 -3.96 4.75
N LEU A 219 -5.58 -2.64 4.56
CA LEU A 219 -4.95 -1.69 5.46
C LEU A 219 -5.96 -1.31 6.54
N LEU A 220 -5.65 -1.66 7.79
CA LEU A 220 -6.51 -1.45 8.96
C LEU A 220 -5.94 -0.34 9.85
N PRO A 221 -6.50 0.88 9.78
CA PRO A 221 -6.21 1.88 10.79
C PRO A 221 -6.80 1.47 12.14
N TYR A 222 -6.09 1.73 13.22
CA TYR A 222 -6.56 1.46 14.58
C TYR A 222 -6.11 2.55 15.56
N ALA A 223 -6.69 2.58 16.76
CA ALA A 223 -6.34 3.53 17.81
C ALA A 223 -6.41 2.89 19.20
N HIS A 224 -5.61 3.39 20.14
CA HIS A 224 -5.69 3.03 21.57
C HIS A 224 -6.39 4.10 22.43
N ALA A 225 -6.79 5.21 21.81
CA ALA A 225 -7.48 6.28 22.47
C ALA A 225 -8.68 6.72 21.62
N GLN A 226 -9.58 7.47 22.25
CA GLN A 226 -10.72 8.05 21.55
C GLN A 226 -10.25 8.90 20.36
N LEU A 227 -10.92 8.71 19.22
CA LEU A 227 -10.58 9.44 18.00
C LEU A 227 -10.95 10.91 18.15
N PRO A 228 -10.07 11.84 17.71
CA PRO A 228 -10.40 13.27 17.68
C PRO A 228 -11.60 13.56 16.78
N ASP A 229 -12.44 14.53 17.18
CA ASP A 229 -13.64 14.91 16.43
C ASP A 229 -13.36 15.28 14.96
N ALA A 230 -12.24 15.96 14.70
CA ALA A 230 -11.82 16.31 13.34
C ALA A 230 -11.54 15.06 12.48
N LEU A 231 -11.02 13.98 13.07
CA LEU A 231 -10.79 12.73 12.38
C LEU A 231 -12.12 12.01 12.10
N LEU A 232 -13.01 11.97 13.09
CA LEU A 232 -14.36 11.39 12.92
C LEU A 232 -15.15 12.13 11.83
N ALA A 233 -15.09 13.46 11.81
CA ALA A 233 -15.71 14.25 10.75
C ALA A 233 -15.13 13.93 9.36
N GLY A 234 -13.80 13.75 9.26
CA GLY A 234 -13.13 13.34 8.02
C GLY A 234 -13.53 11.95 7.56
N LEU A 235 -13.67 10.99 8.49
CA LEU A 235 -14.16 9.64 8.19
C LEU A 235 -15.61 9.66 7.71
N LYS A 236 -16.48 10.43 8.36
CA LYS A 236 -17.88 10.57 7.97
C LYS A 236 -18.03 11.22 6.59
N ALA A 237 -17.20 12.22 6.29
CA ALA A 237 -17.17 12.82 4.95
C ALA A 237 -16.71 11.83 3.86
N ARG A 238 -15.81 10.92 4.21
CA ARG A 238 -15.31 9.87 3.31
C ARG A 238 -16.30 8.71 3.12
N ARG A 239 -17.01 8.35 4.19
CA ARG A 239 -17.99 7.25 4.25
C ARG A 239 -19.35 7.74 4.79
N PRO A 240 -20.01 8.60 4.02
CA PRO A 240 -21.33 9.14 4.41
C PRO A 240 -22.42 8.04 4.45
N ASP A 241 -22.18 6.91 3.83
CA ASP A 241 -23.02 5.73 3.76
C ASP A 241 -23.07 4.92 5.07
N LEU A 242 -22.06 5.07 5.96
CA LEU A 242 -22.02 4.33 7.21
C LEU A 242 -22.73 5.12 8.34
N ASP A 243 -23.54 4.42 9.13
CA ASP A 243 -24.18 4.97 10.32
C ASP A 243 -23.15 5.30 11.40
N ASP A 244 -22.22 4.39 11.66
CA ASP A 244 -21.12 4.54 12.60
C ASP A 244 -19.76 4.34 11.94
N VAL A 245 -19.00 5.43 11.78
CA VAL A 245 -17.67 5.42 11.20
C VAL A 245 -16.59 4.90 12.15
N ASN A 246 -16.88 4.75 13.46
CA ASN A 246 -15.93 4.15 14.39
C ASN A 246 -15.65 2.69 14.04
N THR A 247 -16.56 2.00 13.36
CA THR A 247 -16.36 0.63 12.88
C THR A 247 -15.17 0.49 11.93
N LEU A 248 -14.74 1.58 11.29
CA LEU A 248 -13.58 1.60 10.39
C LEU A 248 -12.24 1.69 11.12
N VAL A 249 -12.25 2.03 12.41
CA VAL A 249 -11.04 2.23 13.22
C VAL A 249 -11.23 1.52 14.56
N PRO A 250 -10.92 0.22 14.65
CA PRO A 250 -11.01 -0.54 15.90
C PRO A 250 -10.18 0.12 17.00
N GLN A 251 -10.73 0.13 18.21
CA GLN A 251 -10.11 0.72 19.38
C GLN A 251 -9.57 -0.34 20.32
N GLY A 252 -8.25 -0.33 20.50
CA GLY A 252 -7.53 -1.33 21.29
C GLY A 252 -7.32 -2.67 20.57
N TRP A 253 -6.51 -3.51 21.18
CA TRP A 253 -6.06 -4.76 20.58
C TRP A 253 -7.20 -5.77 20.37
N ASP A 254 -8.12 -5.90 21.31
CA ASP A 254 -9.22 -6.88 21.24
C ASP A 254 -10.15 -6.61 20.05
N GLN A 255 -10.49 -5.35 19.82
CA GLN A 255 -11.32 -4.98 18.68
C GLN A 255 -10.54 -5.16 17.36
N LEU A 256 -9.25 -4.81 17.32
CA LEU A 256 -8.42 -5.00 16.13
C LEU A 256 -8.33 -6.48 15.76
N VAL A 257 -8.08 -7.37 16.72
CA VAL A 257 -8.06 -8.82 16.49
C VAL A 257 -9.42 -9.33 16.01
N THR A 258 -10.51 -8.83 16.61
CA THR A 258 -11.87 -9.19 16.17
C THR A 258 -12.10 -8.82 14.71
N VAL A 259 -11.76 -7.60 14.32
CA VAL A 259 -11.90 -7.09 12.94
C VAL A 259 -11.00 -7.87 11.97
N ILE A 260 -9.75 -8.15 12.34
CA ILE A 260 -8.85 -8.99 11.52
C ILE A 260 -9.49 -10.36 11.25
N ASN A 261 -10.03 -11.01 12.29
CA ASN A 261 -10.68 -12.31 12.13
C ASN A 261 -11.92 -12.25 11.22
N GLN A 262 -12.69 -11.16 11.25
CA GLN A 262 -13.80 -10.95 10.32
C GLN A 262 -13.31 -10.86 8.87
N PHE A 263 -12.20 -10.16 8.62
CA PHE A 263 -11.58 -10.11 7.29
C PHE A 263 -10.96 -11.44 6.85
N ILE A 264 -10.36 -12.20 7.78
CA ILE A 264 -9.87 -13.57 7.50
C ILE A 264 -11.04 -14.46 7.06
N ALA A 265 -12.18 -14.35 7.71
CA ALA A 265 -13.37 -15.15 7.37
C ALA A 265 -13.89 -14.92 5.95
N ILE A 266 -13.65 -13.74 5.36
CA ILE A 266 -14.01 -13.43 3.96
C ILE A 266 -12.86 -13.66 2.97
N GLY A 267 -11.72 -14.19 3.41
CA GLY A 267 -10.59 -14.59 2.56
C GLY A 267 -9.44 -13.59 2.49
N ALA A 268 -9.45 -12.49 3.24
CA ALA A 268 -8.29 -11.61 3.31
C ALA A 268 -7.13 -12.30 4.03
N SER A 269 -5.90 -12.10 3.53
CA SER A 269 -4.71 -12.82 3.99
C SER A 269 -3.55 -11.92 4.39
N LYS A 270 -3.52 -10.69 3.90
CA LYS A 270 -2.48 -9.70 4.23
C LYS A 270 -3.08 -8.51 4.95
N PHE A 271 -2.57 -8.24 6.14
CA PHE A 271 -3.03 -7.13 6.98
C PHE A 271 -1.92 -6.13 7.17
N VAL A 272 -2.20 -4.86 6.88
CA VAL A 272 -1.31 -3.74 7.19
C VAL A 272 -1.98 -2.96 8.31
N VAL A 273 -1.52 -3.15 9.54
CA VAL A 273 -2.06 -2.42 10.69
C VAL A 273 -1.38 -1.06 10.82
N LEU A 274 -2.15 0.00 11.04
CA LEU A 274 -1.67 1.37 11.03
C LEU A 274 -2.23 2.14 12.23
N PRO A 275 -1.40 2.54 13.21
CA PRO A 275 -1.85 3.37 14.31
C PRO A 275 -2.19 4.77 13.80
N ILE A 276 -3.45 5.18 13.99
CA ILE A 276 -3.89 6.52 13.56
C ILE A 276 -3.39 7.61 14.52
N ILE A 277 -3.22 7.24 15.79
CA ILE A 277 -2.57 8.04 16.82
C ILE A 277 -1.25 7.34 17.11
N GLU A 278 -0.18 7.92 16.60
CA GLU A 278 1.15 7.34 16.68
C GLU A 278 1.82 7.58 18.04
N PRO A 279 2.70 6.67 18.49
CA PRO A 279 3.61 6.94 19.62
C PRO A 279 4.45 8.19 19.38
N THR A 280 4.79 8.91 20.44
CA THR A 280 5.42 10.23 20.35
C THR A 280 6.95 10.19 20.46
N SER A 281 7.52 9.04 20.82
CA SER A 281 8.98 8.86 20.96
C SER A 281 9.44 7.50 20.41
N PRO A 282 10.72 7.34 20.04
CA PRO A 282 11.26 6.06 19.58
C PRO A 282 11.06 4.92 20.58
N THR A 283 11.24 5.19 21.86
CA THR A 283 11.04 4.20 22.93
C THR A 283 9.58 3.76 23.04
N GLU A 284 8.64 4.68 22.89
CA GLU A 284 7.22 4.35 22.87
C GLU A 284 6.85 3.56 21.62
N TRP A 285 7.45 3.88 20.46
CA TRP A 285 7.28 3.10 19.25
C TRP A 285 7.73 1.65 19.41
N VAL A 286 8.93 1.42 19.95
CA VAL A 286 9.45 0.06 20.15
C VAL A 286 8.54 -0.72 21.11
N ARG A 287 8.15 -0.13 22.24
CA ARG A 287 7.20 -0.78 23.18
C ARG A 287 5.88 -1.09 22.51
N HIS A 288 5.33 -0.16 21.73
CA HIS A 288 4.08 -0.35 21.01
C HIS A 288 4.16 -1.50 19.99
N LEU A 289 5.29 -1.64 19.30
CA LEU A 289 5.55 -2.74 18.39
C LEU A 289 5.69 -4.08 19.13
N GLU A 290 6.32 -4.10 20.30
CA GLU A 290 6.42 -5.29 21.14
C GLU A 290 5.04 -5.77 21.62
N GLU A 291 4.19 -4.86 22.09
CA GLU A 291 2.80 -5.15 22.46
C GLU A 291 1.99 -5.65 21.24
N SER A 292 2.14 -4.97 20.11
CA SER A 292 1.50 -5.35 18.85
C SER A 292 1.90 -6.76 18.40
N ALA A 293 3.19 -7.09 18.50
CA ALA A 293 3.71 -8.41 18.12
C ALA A 293 3.11 -9.53 18.99
N GLN A 294 3.01 -9.31 20.31
CA GLN A 294 2.41 -10.30 21.23
C GLN A 294 0.95 -10.63 20.88
N VAL A 295 0.22 -9.64 20.36
CA VAL A 295 -1.22 -9.78 20.10
C VAL A 295 -1.50 -10.23 18.66
N LEU A 296 -0.78 -9.69 17.69
CA LEU A 296 -1.13 -9.85 16.27
C LEU A 296 -0.35 -10.99 15.58
N LEU A 297 0.93 -11.22 15.91
CA LEU A 297 1.69 -12.27 15.26
C LEU A 297 1.20 -13.69 15.54
N PRO A 298 0.53 -14.01 16.67
CA PRO A 298 -0.15 -15.29 16.83
C PRO A 298 -1.27 -15.58 15.82
N LEU A 299 -1.74 -14.58 15.07
CA LEU A 299 -2.70 -14.74 13.97
C LEU A 299 -2.03 -15.25 12.68
N GLU A 300 -0.71 -15.10 12.53
CA GLU A 300 0.04 -15.63 11.39
C GLU A 300 0.12 -17.16 11.43
N ASN A 301 0.17 -17.79 10.25
CA ASN A 301 0.24 -19.24 10.09
C ASN A 301 1.19 -19.67 8.98
#